data_817ca7e73bb5a700ebc1c3544e2b9b81
#
_entry.id   817ca7e73bb5a700ebc1c3544e2b9b81
#
_cell.length_a   1.000
_cell.length_b   1.000
_cell.length_c   1.000
_cell.angle_alpha   90.00
_cell.angle_beta   90.00
_cell.angle_gamma   90.00
#
_symmetry.space_group_name_H-M   'P 1'
#
loop_
_entity.id
_entity.type
_entity.pdbx_description
1 polymer ?
#
loop_
_entity_poly.entity_id
_entity_poly.type
_entity_poly.pdbx_seq_one_letter_code
_entity_poly.pdbx_strand_id
1 'polypeptide(L)'
;YHPYIDSYMDSIRGGEIESSKEIKQAMNYIEFKLNNPDVVIKVNMIDKAVELIERYFKITLYDWELLVIALIHCYYKSTDMVVFNKFLIMMGRGNGKNGFISAIAWYLTTHYHGVQEYNIDIVANSEKQAKTSFNDVYKMLERTWNKSKRFFYKTKEEITNLKTQSYIR
;
A
#
# COMPACT_ATOMS: atom_id res chain seq x y z
N TYR A 1 8.38 6.62 16.35
CA TYR A 1 8.42 5.81 15.12
C TYR A 1 8.45 6.69 13.86
N HIS A 2 7.39 6.68 13.07
CA HIS A 2 7.21 7.56 11.91
C HIS A 2 5.99 8.45 12.13
N PRO A 3 5.96 9.71 11.62
CA PRO A 3 4.83 10.63 11.84
C PRO A 3 3.46 10.04 11.47
N TYR A 4 3.37 9.25 10.39
CA TYR A 4 2.12 8.61 9.98
C TYR A 4 1.64 7.52 10.95
N ILE A 5 2.56 6.86 11.64
CA ILE A 5 2.25 5.86 12.67
C ILE A 5 1.89 6.57 13.98
N ASP A 6 2.74 7.49 14.41
CA ASP A 6 2.60 8.18 15.70
C ASP A 6 1.32 9.02 15.76
N SER A 7 1.06 9.80 14.73
CA SER A 7 -0.12 10.66 14.64
C SER A 7 -1.43 9.84 14.68
N TYR A 8 -1.50 8.75 13.90
CA TYR A 8 -2.69 7.91 13.89
C TYR A 8 -2.90 7.19 15.23
N MET A 9 -1.83 6.67 15.81
CA MET A 9 -1.85 6.00 17.10
C MET A 9 -2.31 6.96 18.22
N ASP A 10 -1.79 8.18 18.23
CA ASP A 10 -2.19 9.21 19.19
C ASP A 10 -3.65 9.60 19.04
N SER A 11 -4.13 9.76 17.82
CA SER A 11 -5.55 10.07 17.54
C SER A 11 -6.50 8.96 17.99
N ILE A 12 -6.11 7.70 17.84
CA ILE A 12 -6.88 6.56 18.35
C ILE A 12 -6.88 6.52 19.89
N ARG A 13 -5.72 6.69 20.50
CA ARG A 13 -5.56 6.63 21.97
C ARG A 13 -6.17 7.85 22.66
N GLY A 14 -6.08 9.01 22.05
CA GLY A 14 -6.66 10.26 22.54
C GLY A 14 -8.17 10.37 22.35
N GLY A 15 -8.79 9.46 21.60
CA GLY A 15 -10.24 9.46 21.35
C GLY A 15 -10.69 10.45 20.28
N GLU A 16 -9.78 11.06 19.54
CA GLU A 16 -10.10 11.94 18.41
C GLU A 16 -10.76 11.17 17.27
N ILE A 17 -10.35 9.92 17.08
CA ILE A 17 -10.97 8.99 16.15
C ILE A 17 -11.73 7.95 16.97
N GLU A 18 -13.05 7.89 16.77
CA GLU A 18 -13.87 6.82 17.34
C GLU A 18 -13.41 5.47 16.79
N SER A 19 -13.06 4.55 17.65
CA SER A 19 -12.43 3.29 17.26
C SER A 19 -12.91 2.12 18.09
N SER A 20 -12.99 0.97 17.44
CA SER A 20 -13.32 -0.30 18.09
C SER A 20 -12.21 -0.78 19.03
N LYS A 21 -12.55 -1.76 19.87
CA LYS A 21 -11.59 -2.42 20.74
C LYS A 21 -10.45 -3.08 19.92
N GLU A 22 -10.78 -3.64 18.78
CA GLU A 22 -9.84 -4.31 17.89
C GLU A 22 -8.81 -3.34 17.31
N ILE A 23 -9.23 -2.13 16.95
CA ILE A 23 -8.30 -1.09 16.48
C ILE A 23 -7.34 -0.67 17.58
N LYS A 24 -7.82 -0.52 18.81
CA LYS A 24 -6.96 -0.21 19.96
C LYS A 24 -5.95 -1.33 20.22
N GLN A 25 -6.38 -2.58 20.12
CA GLN A 25 -5.50 -3.74 20.23
C GLN A 25 -4.47 -3.78 19.10
N ALA A 26 -4.87 -3.43 17.87
CA ALA A 26 -3.95 -3.33 16.74
C ALA A 26 -2.86 -2.28 16.97
N MET A 27 -3.19 -1.11 17.55
CA MET A 27 -2.19 -0.10 17.91
C MET A 27 -1.16 -0.64 18.91
N ASN A 28 -1.61 -1.36 19.93
CA ASN A 28 -0.72 -1.98 20.91
C ASN A 28 0.19 -3.05 20.27
N TYR A 29 -0.34 -3.83 19.34
CA TYR A 29 0.44 -4.83 18.60
C TYR A 29 1.49 -4.19 17.69
N ILE A 30 1.14 -3.12 16.99
CA ILE A 30 2.07 -2.36 16.16
C ILE A 30 3.22 -1.81 17.02
N GLU A 31 2.90 -1.17 18.13
CA GLU A 31 3.90 -0.64 19.07
C GLU A 31 4.83 -1.73 19.60
N PHE A 32 4.27 -2.86 20.01
CA PHE A 32 5.05 -4.01 20.44
C PHE A 32 6.05 -4.48 19.38
N LYS A 33 5.62 -4.57 18.13
CA LYS A 33 6.48 -4.95 17.00
C LYS A 33 7.56 -3.91 16.73
N LEU A 34 7.20 -2.63 16.73
CA LEU A 34 8.13 -1.54 16.42
C LEU A 34 9.13 -1.25 17.52
N ASN A 35 8.87 -1.67 18.73
CA ASN A 35 9.83 -1.58 19.85
C ASN A 35 10.98 -2.59 19.76
N ASN A 36 10.89 -3.55 18.84
CA ASN A 36 12.00 -4.48 18.59
C ASN A 36 13.19 -3.72 17.99
N PRO A 37 14.40 -3.78 18.61
CA PRO A 37 15.59 -3.07 18.10
C PRO A 37 16.04 -3.50 16.70
N ASP A 38 15.63 -4.69 16.24
CA ASP A 38 15.94 -5.20 14.90
C ASP A 38 15.05 -4.58 13.81
N VAL A 39 14.03 -3.79 14.17
CA VAL A 39 13.14 -3.16 13.22
C VAL A 39 13.68 -1.83 12.72
N VAL A 40 13.61 -1.62 11.42
CA VAL A 40 13.90 -0.35 10.75
C VAL A 40 12.69 0.11 9.92
N ILE A 41 12.44 1.41 9.94
CA ILE A 41 11.40 2.04 9.12
C ILE A 41 12.10 2.74 7.96
N LYS A 42 11.80 2.32 6.74
CA LYS A 42 12.42 2.89 5.52
C LYS A 42 11.72 4.19 5.11
N VAL A 43 12.02 5.28 5.79
CA VAL A 43 11.36 6.59 5.65
C VAL A 43 11.37 7.10 4.22
N ASN A 44 12.50 7.03 3.52
CA ASN A 44 12.61 7.51 2.14
C ASN A 44 11.68 6.75 1.18
N MET A 45 11.46 5.46 1.42
CA MET A 45 10.53 4.66 0.62
C MET A 45 9.08 5.04 0.91
N ILE A 46 8.75 5.34 2.16
CA ILE A 46 7.41 5.82 2.56
C ILE A 46 7.11 7.14 1.84
N ASP A 47 8.00 8.11 1.92
CA ASP A 47 7.83 9.42 1.30
C ASP A 47 7.67 9.30 -0.23
N LYS A 48 8.48 8.44 -0.84
CA LYS A 48 8.40 8.19 -2.28
C LYS A 48 7.11 7.49 -2.69
N ALA A 49 6.66 6.51 -1.91
CA ALA A 49 5.40 5.82 -2.16
C ALA A 49 4.21 6.79 -2.12
N VAL A 50 4.14 7.63 -1.09
CA VAL A 50 3.08 8.64 -0.94
C VAL A 50 3.10 9.63 -2.11
N GLU A 51 4.26 10.19 -2.42
CA GLU A 51 4.41 11.13 -3.54
C GLU A 51 3.93 10.53 -4.87
N LEU A 52 4.38 9.31 -5.18
CA LEU A 52 4.04 8.64 -6.44
C LEU A 52 2.56 8.29 -6.53
N ILE A 53 1.99 7.73 -5.46
CA ILE A 53 0.58 7.34 -5.42
C ILE A 53 -0.31 8.57 -5.59
N GLU A 54 -0.09 9.62 -4.83
CA GLU A 54 -0.88 10.84 -4.93
C GLU A 54 -0.78 11.48 -6.32
N ARG A 55 0.41 11.47 -6.91
CA ARG A 55 0.65 12.05 -8.22
C ARG A 55 0.03 11.24 -9.37
N TYR A 56 0.24 9.92 -9.39
CA TYR A 56 -0.23 9.07 -10.49
C TYR A 56 -1.73 8.77 -10.42
N PHE A 57 -2.26 8.57 -9.24
CA PHE A 57 -3.69 8.30 -9.04
C PHE A 57 -4.52 9.55 -8.81
N LYS A 58 -3.88 10.73 -8.64
CA LYS A 58 -4.55 12.02 -8.38
C LYS A 58 -5.50 11.95 -7.19
N ILE A 59 -5.03 11.37 -6.10
CA ILE A 59 -5.75 11.25 -4.83
C ILE A 59 -4.96 11.91 -3.71
N THR A 60 -5.68 12.27 -2.65
CA THR A 60 -5.09 12.63 -1.36
C THR A 60 -5.32 11.48 -0.39
N LEU A 61 -4.24 10.96 0.19
CA LEU A 61 -4.32 9.81 1.08
C LEU A 61 -4.88 10.19 2.45
N TYR A 62 -5.76 9.36 2.98
CA TYR A 62 -6.28 9.47 4.34
C TYR A 62 -5.25 8.98 5.37
N ASP A 63 -5.44 9.38 6.63
CA ASP A 63 -4.50 9.03 7.71
C ASP A 63 -4.32 7.52 7.88
N TRP A 64 -5.40 6.73 7.75
CA TRP A 64 -5.30 5.28 7.82
C TRP A 64 -4.54 4.67 6.63
N GLU A 65 -4.64 5.27 5.45
CA GLU A 65 -3.89 4.85 4.26
C GLU A 65 -2.39 5.16 4.42
N LEU A 66 -2.06 6.32 4.95
CA LEU A 66 -0.69 6.70 5.30
C LEU A 66 -0.09 5.75 6.34
N LEU A 67 -0.86 5.37 7.37
CA LEU A 67 -0.46 4.35 8.33
C LEU A 67 -0.10 3.03 7.64
N VAL A 68 -0.96 2.53 6.76
CA VAL A 68 -0.72 1.26 6.05
C VAL A 68 0.55 1.34 5.20
N ILE A 69 0.76 2.44 4.47
CA ILE A 69 1.98 2.65 3.68
C ILE A 69 3.22 2.62 4.58
N ALA A 70 3.17 3.29 5.73
CA ALA A 70 4.29 3.27 6.67
C ALA A 70 4.58 1.86 7.20
N LEU A 71 3.55 1.10 7.55
CA LEU A 71 3.69 -0.28 8.05
C LEU A 71 4.23 -1.25 6.99
N ILE A 72 3.89 -1.08 5.73
CA ILE A 72 4.43 -1.86 4.61
C ILE A 72 5.96 -1.71 4.52
N HIS A 73 6.50 -0.57 4.92
CA HIS A 73 7.93 -0.25 4.84
C HIS A 73 8.70 -0.43 6.17
N CYS A 74 8.17 -1.23 7.07
CA CYS A 74 8.86 -1.69 8.27
C CYS A 74 9.53 -3.04 8.00
N TYR A 75 10.84 -3.13 8.24
CA TYR A 75 11.66 -4.30 7.91
C TYR A 75 12.49 -4.73 9.12
N TYR A 76 12.81 -6.02 9.20
CA TYR A 76 13.83 -6.52 10.10
C TYR A 76 15.23 -6.26 9.50
N LYS A 77 16.12 -5.62 10.26
CA LYS A 77 17.50 -5.32 9.82
C LYS A 77 18.29 -6.59 9.51
N SER A 78 18.10 -7.64 10.33
CA SER A 78 18.85 -8.88 10.25
C SER A 78 18.50 -9.72 9.01
N THR A 79 17.27 -9.66 8.52
CA THR A 79 16.76 -10.52 7.43
C THR A 79 16.33 -9.75 6.20
N ASP A 80 16.17 -8.44 6.30
CA ASP A 80 15.53 -7.57 5.29
C ASP A 80 14.10 -8.03 4.90
N MET A 81 13.45 -8.78 5.78
CA MET A 81 12.06 -9.19 5.62
C MET A 81 11.10 -8.16 6.22
N VAL A 82 9.91 -8.07 5.64
CA VAL A 82 8.86 -7.19 6.17
C VAL A 82 8.40 -7.62 7.56
N VAL A 83 8.17 -6.63 8.43
CA VAL A 83 7.63 -6.87 9.78
C VAL A 83 6.16 -7.25 9.73
N PHE A 84 5.39 -6.55 8.90
CA PHE A 84 3.95 -6.77 8.70
C PHE A 84 3.71 -7.35 7.31
N ASN A 85 3.36 -8.60 7.23
CA ASN A 85 3.15 -9.33 5.98
C ASN A 85 1.68 -9.65 5.67
N LYS A 86 0.78 -9.27 6.57
CA LYS A 86 -0.67 -9.46 6.40
C LYS A 86 -1.41 -8.24 6.91
N PHE A 87 -2.37 -7.78 6.12
CA PHE A 87 -3.23 -6.65 6.45
C PHE A 87 -4.68 -7.07 6.25
N LEU A 88 -5.50 -6.86 7.28
CA LEU A 88 -6.95 -6.99 7.20
C LEU A 88 -7.56 -5.59 7.30
N ILE A 89 -8.14 -5.13 6.20
CA ILE A 89 -8.75 -3.80 6.11
C ILE A 89 -10.26 -3.98 5.95
N MET A 90 -10.99 -3.65 7.01
CA MET A 90 -12.45 -3.72 7.06
C MET A 90 -13.02 -2.32 7.20
N MET A 91 -13.72 -1.86 6.18
CA MET A 91 -14.31 -0.52 6.13
C MET A 91 -15.67 -0.54 5.44
N GLY A 92 -16.52 0.42 5.77
CA GLY A 92 -17.79 0.65 5.07
C GLY A 92 -17.57 0.99 3.58
N ARG A 93 -18.61 0.89 2.80
CA ARG A 93 -18.58 1.29 1.38
C ARG A 93 -18.33 2.81 1.27
N GLY A 94 -17.63 3.20 0.21
CA GLY A 94 -17.35 4.60 -0.09
C GLY A 94 -16.17 5.23 0.66
N ASN A 95 -15.41 4.48 1.44
CA ASN A 95 -14.23 4.97 2.18
C ASN A 95 -12.89 4.90 1.43
N GLY A 96 -12.92 4.80 0.12
CA GLY A 96 -11.70 4.83 -0.71
C GLY A 96 -10.85 3.55 -0.71
N LYS A 97 -11.31 2.49 -0.05
CA LYS A 97 -10.56 1.23 0.11
C LYS A 97 -10.10 0.62 -1.21
N ASN A 98 -10.97 0.55 -2.21
CA ASN A 98 -10.64 -0.07 -3.49
C ASN A 98 -9.59 0.74 -4.26
N GLY A 99 -9.73 2.06 -4.29
CA GLY A 99 -8.74 2.94 -4.91
C GLY A 99 -7.38 2.86 -4.26
N PHE A 100 -7.34 2.76 -2.94
CA PHE A 100 -6.10 2.58 -2.19
C PHE A 100 -5.43 1.23 -2.48
N ILE A 101 -6.20 0.13 -2.50
CA ILE A 101 -5.67 -1.21 -2.84
C ILE A 101 -5.08 -1.21 -4.26
N SER A 102 -5.76 -0.59 -5.21
CA SER A 102 -5.27 -0.44 -6.58
C SER A 102 -3.94 0.32 -6.65
N ALA A 103 -3.84 1.42 -5.93
CA ALA A 103 -2.64 2.25 -5.88
C ALA A 103 -1.45 1.52 -5.23
N ILE A 104 -1.69 0.81 -4.13
CA ILE A 104 -0.67 -0.02 -3.48
C ILE A 104 -0.21 -1.15 -4.40
N ALA A 105 -1.12 -1.84 -5.06
CA ALA A 105 -0.78 -2.90 -6.00
C ALA A 105 0.16 -2.38 -7.09
N TRP A 106 -0.15 -1.24 -7.69
CA TRP A 106 0.73 -0.61 -8.67
C TRP A 106 2.10 -0.25 -8.09
N TYR A 107 2.14 0.43 -6.94
CA TYR A 107 3.39 0.87 -6.32
C TYR A 107 4.33 -0.31 -6.03
N LEU A 108 3.80 -1.40 -5.48
CA LEU A 108 4.59 -2.57 -5.13
C LEU A 108 5.27 -3.24 -6.34
N THR A 109 4.71 -3.07 -7.54
CA THR A 109 5.33 -3.58 -8.78
C THR A 109 6.40 -2.65 -9.34
N THR A 110 6.51 -1.41 -8.87
CA THR A 110 7.45 -0.43 -9.40
C THR A 110 8.89 -0.67 -8.95
N HIS A 111 9.83 -0.14 -9.71
CA HIS A 111 11.25 -0.17 -9.33
C HIS A 111 11.56 0.71 -8.10
N TYR A 112 10.68 1.62 -7.71
CA TYR A 112 10.81 2.41 -6.49
C TYR A 112 10.61 1.58 -5.22
N HIS A 113 9.77 0.56 -5.28
CA HIS A 113 9.67 -0.46 -4.23
C HIS A 113 10.91 -1.35 -4.19
N GLY A 114 11.52 -1.60 -5.37
CA GLY A 114 12.84 -2.22 -5.47
C GLY A 114 12.86 -3.74 -5.34
N VAL A 115 11.71 -4.40 -5.37
CA VAL A 115 11.60 -5.87 -5.33
C VAL A 115 11.32 -6.40 -6.73
N GLN A 116 12.18 -7.32 -7.19
CA GLN A 116 11.99 -8.00 -8.46
C GLN A 116 10.89 -9.06 -8.35
N GLU A 117 10.15 -9.26 -9.43
CA GLU A 117 9.11 -10.28 -9.53
C GLU A 117 8.08 -10.21 -8.37
N TYR A 118 7.71 -8.99 -7.96
CA TYR A 118 6.67 -8.78 -6.97
C TYR A 118 5.30 -8.93 -7.63
N ASN A 119 4.83 -10.16 -7.68
CA ASN A 119 3.62 -10.53 -8.40
C ASN A 119 2.38 -10.34 -7.52
N ILE A 120 1.34 -9.77 -8.11
CA ILE A 120 0.09 -9.44 -7.42
C ILE A 120 -1.07 -10.13 -8.14
N ASP A 121 -1.75 -10.98 -7.41
CA ASP A 121 -3.00 -11.61 -7.84
C ASP A 121 -4.18 -11.00 -7.08
N ILE A 122 -5.18 -10.50 -7.83
CA ILE A 122 -6.40 -9.93 -7.26
C ILE A 122 -7.47 -11.01 -7.24
N VAL A 123 -7.89 -11.39 -6.05
CA VAL A 123 -8.89 -12.45 -5.85
C VAL A 123 -10.15 -11.87 -5.22
N ALA A 124 -11.31 -12.22 -5.76
CA ALA A 124 -12.62 -11.84 -5.23
C ALA A 124 -13.67 -12.93 -5.52
N ASN A 125 -14.85 -12.80 -4.93
CA ASN A 125 -15.95 -13.75 -5.12
C ASN A 125 -16.53 -13.75 -6.55
N SER A 126 -16.24 -12.72 -7.35
CA SER A 126 -16.60 -12.65 -8.75
C SER A 126 -15.51 -11.95 -9.57
N GLU A 127 -15.41 -12.34 -10.84
CA GLU A 127 -14.50 -11.71 -11.79
C GLU A 127 -14.70 -10.19 -11.88
N LYS A 128 -15.96 -9.75 -11.86
CA LYS A 128 -16.30 -8.32 -11.90
C LYS A 128 -15.71 -7.55 -10.71
N GLN A 129 -15.73 -8.14 -9.51
CA GLN A 129 -15.15 -7.51 -8.31
C GLN A 129 -13.63 -7.51 -8.37
N ALA A 130 -13.00 -8.60 -8.79
CA ALA A 130 -11.56 -8.67 -8.95
C ALA A 130 -11.06 -7.64 -9.97
N LYS A 131 -11.74 -7.49 -11.09
CA LYS A 131 -11.40 -6.53 -12.13
C LYS A 131 -11.55 -5.06 -11.72
N THR A 132 -12.27 -4.74 -10.67
CA THR A 132 -12.42 -3.34 -10.23
C THR A 132 -11.06 -2.71 -9.92
N SER A 133 -10.27 -3.32 -9.04
CA SER A 133 -8.95 -2.80 -8.69
C SER A 133 -7.96 -2.89 -9.85
N PHE A 134 -8.01 -3.95 -10.63
CA PHE A 134 -7.21 -4.08 -11.85
C PHE A 134 -7.50 -2.94 -12.85
N ASN A 135 -8.77 -2.65 -13.10
CA ASN A 135 -9.18 -1.60 -14.02
C ASN A 135 -8.78 -0.20 -13.56
N ASP A 136 -8.74 0.06 -12.26
CA ASP A 136 -8.25 1.33 -11.73
C ASP A 136 -6.77 1.56 -12.09
N VAL A 137 -5.94 0.53 -11.95
CA VAL A 137 -4.54 0.59 -12.38
C VAL A 137 -4.45 0.74 -13.90
N TYR A 138 -5.22 -0.02 -14.64
CA TYR A 138 -5.25 0.03 -16.11
C TYR A 138 -5.61 1.43 -16.63
N LYS A 139 -6.65 2.04 -16.08
CA LYS A 139 -7.07 3.40 -16.45
C LYS A 139 -6.03 4.46 -16.07
N MET A 140 -5.38 4.32 -14.93
CA MET A 140 -4.29 5.20 -14.53
C MET A 140 -3.13 5.10 -15.53
N LEU A 141 -2.75 3.89 -15.94
CA LEU A 141 -1.71 3.68 -16.95
C LEU A 141 -2.08 4.27 -18.31
N GLU A 142 -3.34 4.18 -18.74
CA GLU A 142 -3.81 4.84 -19.96
C GLU A 142 -3.66 6.36 -19.88
N ARG A 143 -4.09 6.97 -18.78
CA ARG A 143 -3.99 8.41 -18.56
C ARG A 143 -2.53 8.89 -18.51
N THR A 144 -1.63 8.09 -17.98
CA THR A 144 -0.20 8.43 -17.81
C THR A 144 0.70 7.73 -18.83
N TRP A 145 0.15 7.22 -19.93
CA TRP A 145 0.86 6.32 -20.84
C TRP A 145 2.14 6.92 -21.42
N ASN A 146 2.19 8.23 -21.67
CA ASN A 146 3.40 8.91 -22.11
C ASN A 146 4.59 8.71 -21.16
N LYS A 147 4.33 8.61 -19.85
CA LYS A 147 5.34 8.36 -18.81
C LYS A 147 5.49 6.87 -18.50
N SER A 148 4.41 6.11 -18.56
CA SER A 148 4.32 4.73 -18.10
C SER A 148 4.79 3.71 -19.14
N LYS A 149 4.68 4.01 -20.43
CA LYS A 149 5.02 3.09 -21.54
C LYS A 149 6.47 2.59 -21.53
N ARG A 150 7.38 3.30 -20.85
CA ARG A 150 8.78 2.90 -20.69
C ARG A 150 8.94 1.72 -19.73
N PHE A 151 7.99 1.56 -18.81
CA PHE A 151 8.10 0.65 -17.68
C PHE A 151 7.03 -0.42 -17.68
N PHE A 152 5.91 -0.21 -18.37
CA PHE A 152 4.74 -1.08 -18.29
C PHE A 152 4.31 -1.58 -19.65
N TYR A 153 3.92 -2.84 -19.68
CA TYR A 153 3.12 -3.48 -20.71
C TYR A 153 1.76 -3.84 -20.11
N LYS A 154 0.67 -3.60 -20.83
CA LYS A 154 -0.67 -3.87 -20.34
C LYS A 154 -1.54 -4.57 -21.35
N THR A 155 -2.29 -5.54 -20.87
CA THR A 155 -3.43 -6.16 -21.56
C THR A 155 -4.66 -5.99 -20.70
N LYS A 156 -5.81 -6.48 -21.15
CA LYS A 156 -7.05 -6.47 -20.37
C LYS A 156 -7.03 -7.40 -19.14
N GLU A 157 -6.05 -8.28 -19.05
CA GLU A 157 -5.97 -9.34 -18.06
C GLU A 157 -4.70 -9.28 -17.21
N GLU A 158 -3.65 -8.62 -17.70
CA GLU A 158 -2.37 -8.54 -17.03
C GLU A 158 -1.68 -7.20 -17.28
N ILE A 159 -1.10 -6.66 -16.22
CA ILE A 159 -0.23 -5.49 -16.26
C ILE A 159 1.15 -5.95 -15.79
N THR A 160 2.18 -5.72 -16.60
CA THR A 160 3.54 -6.15 -16.30
C THR A 160 4.47 -4.94 -16.22
N ASN A 161 5.26 -4.85 -15.16
CA ASN A 161 6.37 -3.92 -15.06
C ASN A 161 7.59 -4.54 -15.76
N LEU A 162 8.06 -3.93 -16.83
CA LEU A 162 9.17 -4.45 -17.65
C LEU A 162 10.52 -4.37 -16.95
N LYS A 163 10.66 -3.46 -15.99
CA LYS A 163 11.93 -3.26 -15.26
C LYS A 163 12.08 -4.22 -14.08
N THR A 164 11.02 -4.51 -13.37
CA THR A 164 11.02 -5.41 -12.21
C THR A 164 10.54 -6.82 -12.53
N GLN A 165 9.97 -7.04 -13.72
CA GLN A 165 9.33 -8.29 -14.11
C GLN A 165 8.15 -8.68 -13.19
N SER A 166 7.54 -7.70 -12.55
CA SER A 166 6.37 -7.87 -11.67
C SER A 166 5.08 -7.76 -12.46
N TYR A 167 4.05 -8.49 -12.06
CA TYR A 167 2.73 -8.39 -12.71
C TYR A 167 1.60 -8.12 -11.71
N ILE A 168 0.50 -7.62 -12.24
CA ILE A 168 -0.83 -7.55 -11.61
C ILE A 168 -1.82 -8.31 -12.50
N ARG A 169 -2.54 -9.26 -11.91
CA ARG A 169 -3.62 -10.03 -12.57
C ARG A 169 -4.93 -9.91 -11.83
#